data_648938601016a221e25448cc6ffcaaed
#
_entry.id   648938601016a221e25448cc6ffcaaed
#
_cell.length_a   1.000
_cell.length_b   1.000
_cell.length_c   1.000
_cell.angle_alpha   90.00
_cell.angle_beta   90.00
_cell.angle_gamma   90.00
#
_symmetry.space_group_name_H-M   'P 1'
#
loop_
_entity.id
_entity.type
_entity.pdbx_description
1 polymer ?
#
loop_
_entity_poly.entity_id
_entity_poly.type
_entity_poly.pdbx_seq_one_letter_code
_entity_poly.pdbx_strand_id
1 'polypeptide(L)'
;MTSDQIRLKSVLLSLLSFAVFSINTIAQEEKSISAAIYNFTHYIEWPSENVSGDFVIDVIGHKSVYEKLKEITAGRTVGKQNIVVRFLESVNNITQSHILFVGFWQSKDIAKVIEKIGNTHTLIISEKDGLIDAGSGINFVIRNSQIKFEIKRANIQKYGLTLSKDLEQMAFKAY
;
A
#
# COMPACT_ATOMS: atom_id res chain seq x y z
N MET A 1 -51.44 9.65 -4.26
CA MET A 1 -50.10 9.30 -3.70
C MET A 1 -49.99 10.07 -2.41
N THR A 2 -49.93 9.40 -1.28
CA THR A 2 -49.95 10.02 0.04
C THR A 2 -48.62 10.72 0.36
N SER A 3 -48.67 11.80 1.16
CA SER A 3 -47.52 12.58 1.61
C SER A 3 -46.38 11.67 2.18
N ASP A 4 -46.78 10.58 2.84
CA ASP A 4 -45.84 9.61 3.44
C ASP A 4 -45.09 8.78 2.39
N GLN A 5 -45.73 8.47 1.27
CA GLN A 5 -45.07 7.76 0.17
C GLN A 5 -44.03 8.65 -0.55
N ILE A 6 -44.27 9.94 -0.62
CA ILE A 6 -43.28 10.89 -1.20
C ILE A 6 -42.09 11.05 -0.26
N ARG A 7 -42.32 11.17 1.05
CA ARG A 7 -41.26 11.25 2.05
C ARG A 7 -40.40 9.98 2.10
N LEU A 8 -41.01 8.80 2.03
CA LEU A 8 -40.29 7.53 2.02
C LEU A 8 -39.39 7.38 0.78
N LYS A 9 -39.92 7.77 -0.39
CA LYS A 9 -39.13 7.74 -1.65
C LYS A 9 -37.96 8.73 -1.62
N SER A 10 -38.14 9.93 -1.06
CA SER A 10 -37.05 10.90 -0.96
C SER A 10 -35.97 10.48 0.02
N VAL A 11 -36.33 9.84 1.14
CA VAL A 11 -35.35 9.26 2.10
C VAL A 11 -34.57 8.09 1.48
N LEU A 12 -35.26 7.18 0.78
CA LEU A 12 -34.64 6.08 0.06
C LEU A 12 -33.66 6.58 -1.03
N LEU A 13 -34.07 7.61 -1.78
CA LEU A 13 -33.21 8.18 -2.83
C LEU A 13 -31.98 8.87 -2.26
N SER A 14 -32.09 9.56 -1.11
CA SER A 14 -30.97 10.20 -0.43
C SER A 14 -29.99 9.17 0.16
N LEU A 15 -30.48 8.07 0.73
CA LEU A 15 -29.66 6.97 1.23
C LEU A 15 -28.89 6.27 0.10
N LEU A 16 -29.55 6.09 -1.06
CA LEU A 16 -28.92 5.48 -2.23
C LEU A 16 -27.81 6.36 -2.80
N SER A 17 -28.03 7.69 -2.88
CA SER A 17 -27.02 8.63 -3.37
C SER A 17 -25.79 8.70 -2.44
N PHE A 18 -25.99 8.64 -1.14
CA PHE A 18 -24.90 8.63 -0.16
C PHE A 18 -24.05 7.36 -0.24
N ALA A 19 -24.68 6.20 -0.45
CA ALA A 19 -23.99 4.92 -0.63
C ALA A 19 -23.10 4.92 -1.88
N VAL A 20 -23.59 5.44 -3.02
CA VAL A 20 -22.82 5.51 -4.27
C VAL A 20 -21.61 6.44 -4.14
N PHE A 21 -21.75 7.55 -3.41
CA PHE A 21 -20.64 8.50 -3.20
C PHE A 21 -19.50 7.86 -2.37
N SER A 22 -19.85 7.11 -1.34
CA SER A 22 -18.88 6.43 -0.47
C SER A 22 -18.08 5.35 -1.21
N ILE A 23 -18.71 4.58 -2.08
CA ILE A 23 -18.06 3.53 -2.87
C ILE A 23 -17.00 4.12 -3.82
N ASN A 24 -17.31 5.24 -4.47
CA ASN A 24 -16.36 5.90 -5.38
C ASN A 24 -15.12 6.42 -4.65
N THR A 25 -15.25 6.90 -3.42
CA THR A 25 -14.11 7.39 -2.63
C THR A 25 -13.15 6.25 -2.27
N ILE A 26 -13.67 5.12 -1.77
CA ILE A 26 -12.85 3.96 -1.39
C ILE A 26 -12.10 3.40 -2.61
N ALA A 27 -12.77 3.20 -3.74
CA ALA A 27 -12.14 2.69 -4.96
C ALA A 27 -11.04 3.64 -5.48
N GLN A 28 -11.21 4.95 -5.30
CA GLN A 28 -10.19 5.93 -5.67
C GLN A 28 -8.98 5.88 -4.74
N GLU A 29 -9.18 5.66 -3.44
CA GLU A 29 -8.10 5.48 -2.45
C GLU A 29 -7.24 4.25 -2.78
N GLU A 30 -7.87 3.10 -2.99
CA GLU A 30 -7.19 1.85 -3.34
C GLU A 30 -6.38 1.98 -4.64
N LYS A 31 -6.94 2.65 -5.65
CA LYS A 31 -6.24 2.96 -6.90
C LYS A 31 -5.01 3.84 -6.65
N SER A 32 -5.14 4.86 -5.81
CA SER A 32 -4.04 5.79 -5.50
C SER A 32 -2.92 5.08 -4.74
N ILE A 33 -3.24 4.26 -3.73
CA ILE A 33 -2.28 3.45 -2.98
C ILE A 33 -1.55 2.50 -3.93
N SER A 34 -2.28 1.76 -4.75
CA SER A 34 -1.70 0.78 -5.68
C SER A 34 -0.78 1.44 -6.70
N ALA A 35 -1.18 2.58 -7.27
CA ALA A 35 -0.35 3.34 -8.20
C ALA A 35 0.92 3.88 -7.52
N ALA A 36 0.82 4.36 -6.29
CA ALA A 36 1.97 4.84 -5.52
C ALA A 36 2.95 3.69 -5.21
N ILE A 37 2.47 2.52 -4.78
CA ILE A 37 3.31 1.34 -4.53
C ILE A 37 4.10 0.96 -5.78
N TYR A 38 3.44 0.91 -6.95
CA TYR A 38 4.13 0.66 -8.21
C TYR A 38 5.16 1.76 -8.53
N ASN A 39 4.80 3.03 -8.36
CA ASN A 39 5.72 4.14 -8.64
C ASN A 39 6.95 4.11 -7.74
N PHE A 40 6.85 3.67 -6.49
CA PHE A 40 7.99 3.57 -5.58
C PHE A 40 9.10 2.64 -6.12
N THR A 41 8.77 1.69 -6.99
CA THR A 41 9.77 0.84 -7.64
C THR A 41 10.76 1.61 -8.51
N HIS A 42 10.44 2.84 -8.93
CA HIS A 42 11.31 3.71 -9.72
C HIS A 42 12.21 4.63 -8.87
N TYR A 43 11.99 4.69 -7.56
CA TYR A 43 12.68 5.59 -6.64
C TYR A 43 13.44 4.89 -5.53
N ILE A 44 13.28 3.58 -5.43
CA ILE A 44 14.01 2.73 -4.49
C ILE A 44 14.94 1.83 -5.30
N GLU A 45 16.19 1.71 -4.84
CA GLU A 45 17.18 0.81 -5.42
C GLU A 45 17.40 -0.37 -4.48
N TRP A 46 17.32 -1.57 -5.03
CA TRP A 46 17.63 -2.82 -4.37
C TRP A 46 19.09 -3.22 -4.64
N PRO A 47 19.76 -3.92 -3.70
CA PRO A 47 21.10 -4.45 -3.94
C PRO A 47 21.17 -5.34 -5.19
N SER A 48 22.35 -5.42 -5.82
CA SER A 48 22.56 -6.12 -7.09
C SER A 48 22.21 -7.62 -7.05
N GLU A 49 22.32 -8.27 -5.90
CA GLU A 49 21.90 -9.64 -5.69
C GLU A 49 20.38 -9.86 -5.80
N ASN A 50 19.60 -8.80 -5.69
CA ASN A 50 18.13 -8.84 -5.77
C ASN A 50 17.58 -8.50 -7.16
N VAL A 51 18.41 -8.37 -8.19
CA VAL A 51 17.99 -8.01 -9.56
C VAL A 51 17.80 -9.21 -10.50
N SER A 52 17.79 -10.43 -9.95
CA SER A 52 17.53 -11.68 -10.70
C SER A 52 16.15 -12.26 -10.35
N GLY A 53 15.55 -13.01 -11.30
CA GLY A 53 14.21 -13.59 -11.13
C GLY A 53 13.10 -12.55 -11.25
N ASP A 54 11.96 -12.78 -10.59
CA ASP A 54 10.81 -11.89 -10.59
C ASP A 54 10.95 -10.80 -9.51
N PHE A 55 10.38 -9.62 -9.80
CA PHE A 55 10.20 -8.56 -8.81
C PHE A 55 8.90 -8.81 -8.03
N VAL A 56 9.03 -9.31 -6.81
CA VAL A 56 7.88 -9.77 -6.01
C VAL A 56 7.35 -8.65 -5.13
N ILE A 57 6.04 -8.39 -5.22
CA ILE A 57 5.28 -7.50 -4.35
C ILE A 57 4.29 -8.34 -3.56
N ASP A 58 4.45 -8.43 -2.26
CA ASP A 58 3.51 -9.07 -1.35
C ASP A 58 2.52 -8.07 -0.77
N VAL A 59 1.26 -8.48 -0.67
CA VAL A 59 0.19 -7.71 -0.04
C VAL A 59 -0.45 -8.56 1.05
N ILE A 60 -0.54 -8.04 2.26
CA ILE A 60 -1.22 -8.66 3.38
C ILE A 60 -2.24 -7.70 4.00
N GLY A 61 -3.42 -8.19 4.34
CA GLY A 61 -4.44 -7.41 5.06
C GLY A 61 -5.19 -6.37 4.23
N HIS A 62 -5.10 -6.38 2.88
CA HIS A 62 -5.87 -5.49 2.01
C HIS A 62 -6.10 -6.09 0.61
N LYS A 63 -7.16 -6.88 0.47
CA LYS A 63 -7.46 -7.63 -0.77
C LYS A 63 -7.66 -6.74 -2.00
N SER A 64 -8.39 -5.62 -1.85
CA SER A 64 -8.67 -4.73 -2.99
C SER A 64 -7.41 -4.05 -3.51
N VAL A 65 -6.46 -3.68 -2.65
CA VAL A 65 -5.15 -3.14 -3.08
C VAL A 65 -4.37 -4.21 -3.84
N TYR A 66 -4.41 -5.49 -3.38
CA TYR A 66 -3.80 -6.58 -4.13
C TYR A 66 -4.37 -6.71 -5.54
N GLU A 67 -5.72 -6.77 -5.68
CA GLU A 67 -6.37 -6.91 -7.00
C GLU A 67 -6.00 -5.73 -7.91
N LYS A 68 -6.01 -4.51 -7.37
CA LYS A 68 -5.66 -3.32 -8.13
C LYS A 68 -4.17 -3.29 -8.51
N LEU A 69 -3.26 -3.65 -7.62
CA LEU A 69 -1.83 -3.79 -7.94
C LEU A 69 -1.62 -4.81 -9.06
N LYS A 70 -2.23 -5.99 -8.95
CA LYS A 70 -2.14 -7.04 -9.98
C LYS A 70 -2.61 -6.53 -11.35
N GLU A 71 -3.72 -5.76 -11.38
CA GLU A 71 -4.25 -5.16 -12.61
C GLU A 71 -3.25 -4.18 -13.23
N ILE A 72 -2.77 -3.20 -12.45
CA ILE A 72 -1.92 -2.12 -12.98
C ILE A 72 -0.49 -2.58 -13.29
N THR A 73 -0.01 -3.68 -12.69
CA THR A 73 1.35 -4.19 -12.93
C THR A 73 1.40 -5.30 -13.96
N ALA A 74 0.26 -5.72 -14.51
CA ALA A 74 0.21 -6.78 -15.52
C ALA A 74 1.10 -6.46 -16.74
N GLY A 75 2.06 -7.35 -17.03
CA GLY A 75 3.02 -7.19 -18.12
C GLY A 75 4.08 -6.10 -17.91
N ARG A 76 4.18 -5.52 -16.72
CA ARG A 76 5.20 -4.52 -16.37
C ARG A 76 6.42 -5.16 -15.73
N THR A 77 7.54 -4.43 -15.80
CA THR A 77 8.82 -4.86 -15.26
C THR A 77 9.44 -3.78 -14.35
N VAL A 78 10.32 -4.22 -13.46
CA VAL A 78 11.30 -3.36 -12.75
C VAL A 78 12.68 -3.76 -13.27
N GLY A 79 13.32 -2.89 -14.02
CA GLY A 79 14.50 -3.26 -14.79
C GLY A 79 14.19 -4.41 -15.75
N LYS A 80 14.82 -5.58 -15.54
CA LYS A 80 14.59 -6.80 -16.35
C LYS A 80 13.68 -7.83 -15.65
N GLN A 81 13.22 -7.56 -14.43
CA GLN A 81 12.42 -8.47 -13.63
C GLN A 81 10.92 -8.27 -13.91
N ASN A 82 10.19 -9.35 -14.19
CA ASN A 82 8.72 -9.28 -14.28
C ASN A 82 8.14 -9.03 -12.90
N ILE A 83 7.10 -8.19 -12.82
CA ILE A 83 6.41 -7.95 -11.55
C ILE A 83 5.44 -9.08 -11.26
N VAL A 84 5.58 -9.69 -10.10
CA VAL A 84 4.65 -10.69 -9.56
C VAL A 84 4.05 -10.17 -8.27
N VAL A 85 2.72 -10.06 -8.23
CA VAL A 85 1.97 -9.64 -7.02
C VAL A 85 1.35 -10.86 -6.36
N ARG A 86 1.60 -11.04 -5.05
CA ARG A 86 1.06 -12.16 -4.26
C ARG A 86 0.20 -11.62 -3.12
N PHE A 87 -0.91 -12.29 -2.84
CA PHE A 87 -1.70 -12.04 -1.64
C PHE A 87 -1.33 -13.03 -0.55
N LEU A 88 -1.02 -12.53 0.64
CA LEU A 88 -0.68 -13.36 1.80
C LEU A 88 -1.85 -13.42 2.78
N GLU A 89 -2.31 -14.62 3.07
CA GLU A 89 -3.42 -14.85 4.02
C GLU A 89 -2.97 -14.69 5.48
N SER A 90 -1.68 -14.81 5.76
CA SER A 90 -1.13 -14.77 7.12
C SER A 90 0.31 -14.27 7.12
N VAL A 91 0.73 -13.66 8.23
CA VAL A 91 2.14 -13.29 8.49
C VAL A 91 3.07 -14.49 8.38
N ASN A 92 2.58 -15.70 8.69
CA ASN A 92 3.37 -16.93 8.60
C ASN A 92 3.75 -17.28 7.14
N ASN A 93 2.99 -16.77 6.15
CA ASN A 93 3.23 -16.98 4.72
C ASN A 93 4.25 -15.99 4.14
N ILE A 94 4.77 -15.05 4.92
CA ILE A 94 5.80 -14.12 4.48
C ILE A 94 7.05 -14.92 4.12
N THR A 95 7.50 -14.71 2.89
CA THR A 95 8.76 -15.20 2.35
C THR A 95 9.54 -14.00 1.80
N GLN A 96 10.62 -14.24 1.06
CA GLN A 96 11.37 -13.17 0.43
C GLN A 96 10.50 -12.44 -0.62
N SER A 97 10.45 -11.10 -0.51
CA SER A 97 9.82 -10.21 -1.48
C SER A 97 10.60 -8.90 -1.55
N HIS A 98 10.43 -8.12 -2.63
CA HIS A 98 11.06 -6.81 -2.79
C HIS A 98 10.23 -5.73 -2.05
N ILE A 99 8.91 -5.84 -2.11
CA ILE A 99 7.98 -4.97 -1.39
C ILE A 99 7.01 -5.84 -0.60
N LEU A 100 6.77 -5.47 0.66
CA LEU A 100 5.66 -5.99 1.46
C LEU A 100 4.74 -4.84 1.87
N PHE A 101 3.53 -4.83 1.34
CA PHE A 101 2.48 -3.91 1.76
C PHE A 101 1.65 -4.53 2.88
N VAL A 102 1.62 -3.85 4.03
CA VAL A 102 0.86 -4.23 5.23
C VAL A 102 -0.38 -3.35 5.33
N GLY A 103 -1.51 -3.89 4.89
CA GLY A 103 -2.78 -3.22 4.91
C GLY A 103 -3.36 -3.02 6.31
N PHE A 104 -4.38 -2.18 6.40
CA PHE A 104 -5.01 -1.77 7.66
C PHE A 104 -5.38 -2.92 8.59
N TRP A 105 -5.97 -4.00 8.03
CA TRP A 105 -6.43 -5.14 8.83
C TRP A 105 -5.29 -5.95 9.47
N GLN A 106 -4.08 -5.86 8.90
CA GLN A 106 -2.90 -6.56 9.42
C GLN A 106 -1.95 -5.65 10.21
N SER A 107 -2.26 -4.36 10.31
CA SER A 107 -1.39 -3.36 10.96
C SER A 107 -1.04 -3.66 12.41
N LYS A 108 -1.93 -4.35 13.13
CA LYS A 108 -1.69 -4.78 14.52
C LYS A 108 -0.53 -5.77 14.67
N ASP A 109 -0.19 -6.49 13.60
CA ASP A 109 0.87 -7.50 13.60
C ASP A 109 2.19 -6.98 13.02
N ILE A 110 2.36 -5.66 12.88
CA ILE A 110 3.56 -5.05 12.25
C ILE A 110 4.87 -5.54 12.91
N ALA A 111 4.89 -5.73 14.22
CA ALA A 111 6.07 -6.23 14.93
C ALA A 111 6.45 -7.65 14.46
N LYS A 112 5.46 -8.54 14.30
CA LYS A 112 5.66 -9.90 13.78
C LYS A 112 6.09 -9.89 12.32
N VAL A 113 5.54 -8.95 11.51
CA VAL A 113 5.94 -8.75 10.11
C VAL A 113 7.43 -8.40 10.04
N ILE A 114 7.89 -7.43 10.85
CA ILE A 114 9.29 -6.99 10.91
C ILE A 114 10.20 -8.12 11.35
N GLU A 115 9.80 -8.88 12.38
CA GLU A 115 10.54 -10.06 12.84
C GLU A 115 10.66 -11.12 11.72
N LYS A 116 9.56 -11.39 11.01
CA LYS A 116 9.52 -12.41 9.95
C LYS A 116 10.36 -12.03 8.72
N ILE A 117 10.38 -10.74 8.37
CA ILE A 117 11.23 -10.20 7.29
C ILE A 117 12.72 -10.33 7.66
N GLY A 118 13.08 -10.12 8.93
CA GLY A 118 14.47 -10.23 9.38
C GLY A 118 15.40 -9.26 8.64
N ASN A 119 16.45 -9.78 7.99
CA ASN A 119 17.47 -9.00 7.28
C ASN A 119 17.32 -9.08 5.74
N THR A 120 16.13 -9.40 5.22
CA THR A 120 15.90 -9.40 3.77
C THR A 120 15.83 -7.99 3.23
N HIS A 121 16.16 -7.82 1.93
CA HIS A 121 16.08 -6.52 1.25
C HIS A 121 14.64 -6.19 0.84
N THR A 122 13.76 -6.03 1.83
CA THR A 122 12.32 -5.81 1.62
C THR A 122 11.91 -4.42 2.05
N LEU A 123 11.30 -3.65 1.14
CA LEU A 123 10.64 -2.39 1.47
C LEU A 123 9.32 -2.68 2.17
N ILE A 124 9.20 -2.29 3.44
CA ILE A 124 7.94 -2.37 4.18
C ILE A 124 7.13 -1.10 3.95
N ILE A 125 5.94 -1.25 3.40
CA ILE A 125 4.95 -0.19 3.21
C ILE A 125 3.73 -0.50 4.06
N SER A 126 3.14 0.49 4.72
CA SER A 126 1.96 0.34 5.56
C SER A 126 0.94 1.45 5.33
N GLU A 127 -0.26 1.33 5.92
CA GLU A 127 -1.36 2.28 5.72
C GLU A 127 -2.11 2.64 7.02
N LYS A 128 -1.42 2.74 8.15
CA LYS A 128 -2.05 3.16 9.40
C LYS A 128 -1.16 4.13 10.15
N ASP A 129 -1.76 5.17 10.73
CA ASP A 129 -1.03 6.15 11.54
C ASP A 129 -0.15 5.47 12.61
N GLY A 130 1.08 6.00 12.76
CA GLY A 130 2.07 5.52 13.72
C GLY A 130 2.93 4.34 13.26
N LEU A 131 2.62 3.67 12.15
CA LEU A 131 3.41 2.52 11.70
C LEU A 131 4.79 2.91 11.15
N ILE A 132 4.99 4.17 10.79
CA ILE A 132 6.30 4.68 10.41
C ILE A 132 7.29 4.59 11.57
N ASP A 133 6.85 4.83 12.80
CA ASP A 133 7.68 4.69 14.01
C ASP A 133 7.80 3.24 14.47
N ALA A 134 6.84 2.40 14.10
CA ALA A 134 6.88 0.97 14.37
C ALA A 134 7.83 0.18 13.44
N GLY A 135 8.38 0.82 12.37
CA GLY A 135 9.40 0.21 11.51
C GLY A 135 9.08 0.16 10.02
N SER A 136 7.95 0.68 9.56
CA SER A 136 7.67 0.82 8.14
C SER A 136 8.63 1.82 7.50
N GLY A 137 9.11 1.53 6.28
CA GLY A 137 9.92 2.44 5.49
C GLY A 137 9.09 3.57 4.88
N ILE A 138 7.91 3.23 4.39
CA ILE A 138 6.90 4.16 3.87
C ILE A 138 5.57 3.85 4.54
N ASN A 139 4.80 4.90 4.89
CA ASN A 139 3.49 4.73 5.50
C ASN A 139 2.46 5.66 4.87
N PHE A 140 1.36 5.11 4.34
CA PHE A 140 0.25 5.91 3.86
C PHE A 140 -0.56 6.46 5.03
N VAL A 141 -0.95 7.72 4.91
CA VAL A 141 -1.76 8.45 5.89
C VAL A 141 -2.81 9.28 5.18
N ILE A 142 -3.96 9.48 5.83
CA ILE A 142 -4.99 10.39 5.32
C ILE A 142 -4.77 11.76 5.99
N ARG A 143 -4.57 12.80 5.17
CA ARG A 143 -4.43 14.18 5.63
C ARG A 143 -5.29 15.07 4.75
N ASN A 144 -6.19 15.85 5.35
CA ASN A 144 -7.15 16.71 4.64
C ASN A 144 -7.94 15.94 3.56
N SER A 145 -8.45 14.76 3.92
CA SER A 145 -9.20 13.85 3.03
C SER A 145 -8.43 13.42 1.77
N GLN A 146 -7.10 13.45 1.81
CA GLN A 146 -6.23 13.00 0.74
C GLN A 146 -5.26 11.95 1.26
N ILE A 147 -4.98 10.95 0.44
CA ILE A 147 -3.90 10.00 0.71
C ILE A 147 -2.57 10.73 0.49
N LYS A 148 -1.76 10.68 1.52
CA LYS A 148 -0.37 11.13 1.55
C LYS A 148 0.50 9.97 2.01
N PHE A 149 1.82 10.12 1.95
CA PHE A 149 2.73 9.14 2.52
C PHE A 149 3.84 9.82 3.32
N GLU A 150 4.28 9.11 4.33
CA GLU A 150 5.42 9.46 5.17
C GLU A 150 6.57 8.51 4.85
N ILE A 151 7.81 8.98 4.98
CA ILE A 151 9.03 8.19 4.76
C ILE A 151 9.90 8.26 6.00
N LYS A 152 10.49 7.12 6.38
CA LYS A 152 11.57 7.05 7.36
C LYS A 152 12.80 6.40 6.73
N ARG A 153 13.76 7.26 6.33
CA ARG A 153 14.99 6.84 5.63
C ARG A 153 15.72 5.72 6.39
N ALA A 154 15.89 5.88 7.70
CA ALA A 154 16.57 4.88 8.53
C ALA A 154 15.93 3.48 8.44
N ASN A 155 14.58 3.41 8.36
CA ASN A 155 13.88 2.13 8.23
C ASN A 155 14.10 1.49 6.85
N ILE A 156 14.24 2.28 5.79
CA ILE A 156 14.53 1.80 4.42
C ILE A 156 15.98 1.31 4.36
N GLN A 157 16.92 2.12 4.83
CA GLN A 157 18.36 1.79 4.82
C GLN A 157 18.70 0.57 5.68
N LYS A 158 17.97 0.32 6.76
CA LYS A 158 18.12 -0.88 7.60
C LYS A 158 18.05 -2.18 6.78
N TYR A 159 17.28 -2.19 5.71
CA TYR A 159 17.15 -3.34 4.80
C TYR A 159 18.07 -3.26 3.59
N GLY A 160 19.11 -2.40 3.62
CA GLY A 160 20.09 -2.26 2.53
C GLY A 160 19.53 -1.59 1.28
N LEU A 161 18.39 -0.92 1.37
CA LEU A 161 17.74 -0.23 0.26
C LEU A 161 18.23 1.23 0.18
N THR A 162 18.34 1.75 -1.04
CA THR A 162 18.68 3.16 -1.29
C THR A 162 17.44 3.92 -1.74
N LEU A 163 17.21 5.09 -1.13
CA LEU A 163 16.08 5.97 -1.39
C LEU A 163 16.52 7.18 -2.21
N SER A 164 15.84 7.48 -3.31
CA SER A 164 16.08 8.69 -4.10
C SER A 164 15.64 9.96 -3.33
N LYS A 165 16.35 11.06 -3.58
CA LYS A 165 15.97 12.36 -3.00
C LYS A 165 14.61 12.85 -3.51
N ASP A 166 14.27 12.52 -4.74
CA ASP A 166 13.00 12.95 -5.36
C ASP A 166 11.81 12.35 -4.62
N LEU A 167 11.89 11.06 -4.22
CA LEU A 167 10.81 10.45 -3.44
C LEU A 167 10.65 11.10 -2.06
N GLU A 168 11.74 11.47 -1.41
CA GLU A 168 11.66 12.19 -0.13
C GLU A 168 10.98 13.55 -0.27
N GLN A 169 11.25 14.28 -1.36
CA GLN A 169 10.61 15.58 -1.62
C GLN A 169 9.11 15.45 -1.92
N MET A 170 8.67 14.33 -2.48
CA MET A 170 7.25 14.04 -2.72
C MET A 170 6.50 13.61 -1.44
N ALA A 171 7.20 13.20 -0.40
CA ALA A 171 6.58 12.76 0.85
C ALA A 171 5.89 13.92 1.57
N PHE A 172 4.75 13.65 2.20
CA PHE A 172 4.11 14.58 3.12
C PHE A 172 5.03 14.91 4.30
N LYS A 173 5.79 13.92 4.76
CA LYS A 173 6.79 14.05 5.82
C LYS A 173 7.91 13.02 5.62
N ALA A 174 9.16 13.47 5.71
CA ALA A 174 10.34 12.62 5.73
C ALA A 174 11.08 12.76 7.08
N TYR A 175 11.56 11.64 7.63
CA TYR A 175 12.23 11.56 8.94
C TYR A 175 13.67 11.07 8.80
#